data_aebb58024fdf29ada49fb3dc2d11e4d5
#
_entry.id   aebb58024fdf29ada49fb3dc2d11e4d5
#
_cell.length_a   1.000
_cell.length_b   1.000
_cell.length_c   1.000
_cell.angle_alpha   90.00
_cell.angle_beta   90.00
_cell.angle_gamma   90.00
#
_symmetry.space_group_name_H-M   'P 1'
#
loop_
_entity.id
_entity.type
_entity.pdbx_description
1 polymer ?
#
loop_
_entity_poly.entity_id
_entity_poly.type
_entity_poly.pdbx_seq_one_letter_code
_entity_poly.pdbx_strand_id
1 'polypeptide(L)'
;MSTFRGVLDTSFERAPADAPDKVPTGIGFSWPTNPPWRFVAVGGGHDVPYWTEFLAALAEIDPDIAVNIEHEDANYSRDEGLRLAAGNLLAAAKAAGV
;
A
#
# COMPACT_ATOMS: atom_id res chain seq x y z
N MET A 1 14.70 -11.47 -15.46
CA MET A 1 14.59 -10.47 -14.38
C MET A 1 13.14 -10.07 -14.20
N SER A 2 12.61 -10.22 -13.01
CA SER A 2 11.24 -9.86 -12.69
C SER A 2 11.17 -8.47 -12.11
N THR A 3 10.05 -7.79 -12.31
CA THR A 3 9.79 -6.50 -11.73
C THR A 3 8.45 -6.53 -11.00
N PHE A 4 8.45 -6.16 -9.74
CA PHE A 4 7.25 -5.91 -8.98
C PHE A 4 6.84 -4.45 -9.17
N ARG A 5 5.62 -4.23 -9.63
CA ARG A 5 5.16 -2.87 -9.96
C ARG A 5 4.21 -2.35 -8.91
N GLY A 6 4.70 -1.54 -8.06
CA GLY A 6 3.87 -0.85 -7.11
C GLY A 6 3.74 -1.56 -5.78
N VAL A 7 4.10 -0.85 -4.75
CA VAL A 7 3.86 -1.23 -3.37
C VAL A 7 2.81 -0.27 -2.84
N LEU A 8 1.64 -0.81 -2.57
CA LEU A 8 0.51 -0.04 -2.08
C LEU A 8 0.00 -0.70 -0.81
N ASP A 9 0.11 0.02 0.30
CA ASP A 9 -0.44 -0.46 1.55
C ASP A 9 -1.94 -0.14 1.58
N THR A 10 -2.76 -1.14 1.86
CA THR A 10 -4.21 -0.98 1.92
C THR A 10 -4.71 -1.39 3.29
N SER A 11 -5.29 -0.45 4.00
CA SER A 11 -5.97 -0.73 5.26
C SER A 11 -7.43 -1.03 4.98
N PHE A 12 -7.88 -2.20 5.41
CA PHE A 12 -9.24 -2.63 5.20
C PHE A 12 -10.07 -2.33 6.44
N GLU A 13 -11.03 -1.42 6.29
CA GLU A 13 -11.92 -1.03 7.37
C GLU A 13 -13.34 -1.46 7.06
N ARG A 14 -14.06 -1.89 8.10
CA ARG A 14 -15.47 -2.21 7.96
C ARG A 14 -16.24 -0.94 7.63
N ALA A 15 -17.06 -0.98 6.58
CA ALA A 15 -17.90 0.13 6.21
C ALA A 15 -18.92 0.44 7.33
N PRO A 16 -19.18 1.72 7.61
CA PRO A 16 -20.25 2.10 8.52
C PRO A 16 -21.62 1.58 8.04
N ALA A 17 -22.54 1.37 8.98
CA ALA A 17 -23.86 0.83 8.67
C ALA A 17 -24.65 1.72 7.71
N ASP A 18 -24.36 3.03 7.69
CA ASP A 18 -24.99 4.01 6.82
C ASP A 18 -24.22 4.28 5.53
N ALA A 19 -23.13 3.56 5.30
CA ALA A 19 -22.36 3.71 4.08
C ALA A 19 -23.18 3.23 2.87
N PRO A 20 -23.00 3.84 1.70
CA PRO A 20 -23.69 3.37 0.50
C PRO A 20 -23.21 1.96 0.14
N ASP A 21 -24.18 1.07 -0.08
CA ASP A 21 -23.91 -0.35 -0.40
C ASP A 21 -23.43 -0.54 -1.83
N LYS A 22 -23.63 0.46 -2.67
CA LYS A 22 -23.40 0.33 -4.11
C LYS A 22 -22.49 1.44 -4.60
N VAL A 23 -21.53 1.04 -5.39
CA VAL A 23 -20.76 1.96 -6.21
C VAL A 23 -21.62 2.32 -7.41
N PRO A 24 -21.77 3.61 -7.74
CA PRO A 24 -22.53 4.01 -8.92
C PRO A 24 -21.99 3.31 -10.17
N THR A 25 -22.91 2.72 -10.95
CA THR A 25 -22.58 2.09 -12.22
C THR A 25 -23.12 2.94 -13.35
N GLY A 26 -22.46 2.94 -14.49
CA GLY A 26 -22.84 3.73 -15.65
C GLY A 26 -21.68 4.52 -16.20
N ILE A 27 -21.99 5.64 -16.88
CA ILE A 27 -20.98 6.47 -17.55
C ILE A 27 -20.21 7.25 -16.52
N GLY A 28 -19.71 7.04 -15.63
CA GLY A 28 -18.97 7.77 -14.63
C GLY A 28 -18.91 6.96 -13.36
N PHE A 29 -17.77 6.41 -13.14
CA PHE A 29 -17.50 5.75 -11.87
C PHE A 29 -17.08 6.80 -10.86
N SER A 30 -17.67 6.79 -9.68
CA SER A 30 -17.23 7.61 -8.57
C SER A 30 -16.99 6.73 -7.34
N TRP A 31 -15.97 7.10 -6.57
CA TRP A 31 -15.68 6.40 -5.33
C TRP A 31 -16.80 6.61 -4.32
N PRO A 32 -17.17 5.58 -3.54
CA PRO A 32 -18.12 5.76 -2.45
C PRO A 32 -17.56 6.72 -1.39
N THR A 33 -18.44 7.41 -0.68
CA THR A 33 -18.05 8.34 0.38
C THR A 33 -17.32 7.63 1.52
N ASN A 34 -17.77 6.43 1.85
CA ASN A 34 -17.18 5.62 2.92
C ASN A 34 -16.78 4.24 2.36
N PRO A 35 -15.68 4.12 1.62
CA PRO A 35 -15.26 2.82 1.10
C PRO A 35 -14.83 1.91 2.25
N PRO A 36 -14.95 0.57 2.09
CA PRO A 36 -14.53 -0.37 3.11
C PRO A 36 -13.00 -0.51 3.24
N TRP A 37 -12.25 0.22 2.42
CA TRP A 37 -10.79 0.19 2.46
C TRP A 37 -10.25 1.61 2.33
N ARG A 38 -9.00 1.77 2.71
CA ARG A 38 -8.24 3.00 2.49
C ARG A 38 -6.87 2.67 1.95
N PHE A 39 -6.36 3.54 1.10
CA PHE A 39 -4.96 3.52 0.72
C PHE A 39 -4.17 4.34 1.73
N VAL A 40 -3.11 3.76 2.25
CA VAL A 40 -2.26 4.38 3.25
C VAL A 40 -0.79 4.28 2.83
N ALA A 41 0.02 5.19 3.32
CA ALA A 41 1.46 5.11 3.08
C ALA A 41 2.01 3.79 3.65
N VAL A 42 2.96 3.18 2.95
CA VAL A 42 3.56 1.92 3.37
C VAL A 42 4.05 2.01 4.81
N GLY A 43 3.65 1.07 5.63
CA GLY A 43 3.91 1.04 7.06
C GLY A 43 2.79 1.61 7.91
N GLY A 44 1.83 2.31 7.30
CA GLY A 44 0.69 2.87 8.02
C GLY A 44 -0.47 1.91 8.17
N GLY A 45 -0.70 1.04 7.19
CA GLY A 45 -1.73 -0.01 7.27
C GLY A 45 -1.14 -1.31 7.78
N HIS A 46 -0.21 -1.87 7.02
CA HIS A 46 0.61 -3.00 7.46
C HIS A 46 1.93 -2.45 8.02
N ASP A 47 2.40 -3.03 9.10
CA ASP A 47 3.60 -2.53 9.77
C ASP A 47 4.91 -3.00 9.11
N VAL A 48 6.03 -2.53 9.64
CA VAL A 48 7.35 -2.89 9.11
C VAL A 48 7.60 -4.41 9.13
N PRO A 49 7.25 -5.16 10.19
CA PRO A 49 7.40 -6.62 10.17
C PRO A 49 6.65 -7.31 9.03
N TYR A 50 5.45 -6.86 8.68
CA TYR A 50 4.72 -7.37 7.52
C TYR A 50 5.52 -7.17 6.22
N TRP A 51 6.00 -5.96 6.01
CA TRP A 51 6.76 -5.64 4.80
C TRP A 51 8.12 -6.33 4.76
N THR A 52 8.72 -6.59 5.92
CA THR A 52 9.94 -7.38 6.04
C THR A 52 9.73 -8.79 5.48
N GLU A 53 8.66 -9.46 5.89
CA GLU A 53 8.30 -10.78 5.38
C GLU A 53 7.97 -10.76 3.90
N PHE A 54 7.25 -9.73 3.46
CA PHE A 54 6.89 -9.55 2.06
C PHE A 54 8.13 -9.42 1.18
N LEU A 55 9.08 -8.57 1.57
CA LEU A 55 10.31 -8.37 0.80
C LEU A 55 11.20 -9.63 0.82
N ALA A 56 11.26 -10.33 1.93
CA ALA A 56 11.99 -11.60 1.99
C ALA A 56 11.40 -12.62 1.02
N ALA A 57 10.06 -12.71 0.94
CA ALA A 57 9.39 -13.61 0.01
C ALA A 57 9.65 -13.23 -1.44
N LEU A 58 9.65 -11.94 -1.77
CA LEU A 58 9.99 -11.48 -3.11
C LEU A 58 11.44 -11.83 -3.48
N ALA A 59 12.37 -11.64 -2.55
CA ALA A 59 13.79 -11.95 -2.77
C ALA A 59 14.03 -13.44 -3.00
N GLU A 60 13.21 -14.31 -2.44
CA GLU A 60 13.27 -15.75 -2.71
C GLU A 60 12.89 -16.08 -4.15
N ILE A 61 11.98 -15.31 -4.73
CA ILE A 61 11.54 -15.49 -6.12
C ILE A 61 12.61 -14.94 -7.06
N ASP A 62 13.08 -13.72 -6.80
CA ASP A 62 14.10 -13.06 -7.61
C ASP A 62 14.81 -12.01 -6.75
N PRO A 63 16.08 -12.25 -6.34
CA PRO A 63 16.81 -11.30 -5.49
C PRO A 63 17.05 -9.94 -6.15
N ASP A 64 16.92 -9.84 -7.46
CA ASP A 64 17.09 -8.60 -8.22
C ASP A 64 15.76 -7.93 -8.58
N ILE A 65 14.68 -8.35 -7.96
CA ILE A 65 13.36 -7.79 -8.27
C ILE A 65 13.29 -6.31 -7.88
N ALA A 66 12.76 -5.49 -8.78
CA ALA A 66 12.56 -4.08 -8.52
C ALA A 66 11.23 -3.87 -7.80
N VAL A 67 11.22 -2.98 -6.82
CA VAL A 67 10.04 -2.65 -6.03
C VAL A 67 9.80 -1.14 -6.14
N ASN A 68 8.62 -0.76 -6.59
CA ASN A 68 8.23 0.64 -6.76
C ASN A 68 7.09 0.99 -5.80
N ILE A 69 7.16 2.17 -5.20
CA ILE A 69 6.13 2.66 -4.30
C ILE A 69 5.08 3.42 -5.09
N GLU A 70 3.81 3.15 -4.80
CA GLU A 70 2.67 3.94 -5.24
C GLU A 70 2.08 4.66 -4.02
N HIS A 71 1.89 5.97 -4.15
CA HIS A 71 1.35 6.77 -3.05
C HIS A 71 -0.06 7.25 -3.39
N GLU A 72 -1.03 6.88 -2.54
CA GLU A 72 -2.41 7.32 -2.66
C GLU A 72 -3.04 7.62 -1.28
N ASP A 73 -2.24 7.88 -0.28
CA ASP A 73 -2.73 8.18 1.07
C ASP A 73 -3.21 9.63 1.13
N ALA A 74 -4.50 9.82 1.35
CA ALA A 74 -5.11 11.15 1.42
C ALA A 74 -4.70 11.95 2.66
N ASN A 75 -4.13 11.32 3.67
CA ASN A 75 -3.71 11.98 4.89
C ASN A 75 -2.35 12.67 4.78
N TYR A 76 -1.63 12.44 3.68
CA TYR A 76 -0.30 12.99 3.47
C TYR A 76 -0.20 13.63 2.09
N SER A 77 0.62 14.66 1.99
CA SER A 77 1.03 15.15 0.68
C SER A 77 1.81 14.06 -0.05
N ARG A 78 1.95 14.21 -1.36
CA ARG A 78 2.73 13.24 -2.13
C ARG A 78 4.16 13.09 -1.59
N ASP A 79 4.81 14.21 -1.31
CA ASP A 79 6.21 14.19 -0.84
C ASP A 79 6.33 13.58 0.55
N GLU A 80 5.45 13.93 1.46
CA GLU A 80 5.45 13.36 2.82
C GLU A 80 5.12 11.88 2.80
N GLY A 81 4.10 11.49 2.04
CA GLY A 81 3.69 10.11 1.94
C GLY A 81 4.75 9.22 1.30
N LEU A 82 5.38 9.69 0.23
CA LEU A 82 6.49 8.96 -0.41
C LEU A 82 7.68 8.83 0.51
N ARG A 83 8.01 9.87 1.26
CA ARG A 83 9.12 9.84 2.21
C ARG A 83 8.86 8.85 3.34
N LEU A 84 7.66 8.87 3.89
CA LEU A 84 7.25 7.95 4.95
C LEU A 84 7.27 6.49 4.44
N ALA A 85 6.67 6.25 3.28
CA ALA A 85 6.63 4.93 2.68
C ALA A 85 8.03 4.40 2.35
N ALA A 86 8.88 5.24 1.77
CA ALA A 86 10.26 4.87 1.46
C ALA A 86 11.05 4.54 2.73
N GLY A 87 10.90 5.34 3.78
CA GLY A 87 11.56 5.08 5.05
C GLY A 87 11.16 3.75 5.67
N ASN A 88 9.88 3.43 5.67
CA ASN A 88 9.37 2.19 6.20
C ASN A 88 9.79 0.98 5.34
N LEU A 89 9.74 1.14 4.02
CA LEU A 89 10.14 0.06 3.11
C LEU A 89 11.65 -0.22 3.18
N LEU A 90 12.47 0.81 3.30
CA LEU A 90 13.92 0.64 3.48
C LEU A 90 14.24 -0.03 4.82
N ALA A 91 13.52 0.32 5.88
CA ALA A 91 13.66 -0.35 7.18
C ALA A 91 13.30 -1.84 7.06
N ALA A 92 12.24 -2.16 6.34
CA ALA A 92 11.83 -3.54 6.09
C ALA A 92 12.87 -4.30 5.28
N ALA A 93 13.43 -3.67 4.24
CA ALA A 93 14.48 -4.27 3.43
C ALA A 93 15.72 -4.58 4.24
N LYS A 94 16.14 -3.65 5.09
CA LYS A 94 17.27 -3.84 5.99
C LYS A 94 17.03 -5.01 6.95
N ALA A 95 15.85 -5.08 7.55
CA ALA A 95 15.47 -6.15 8.46
C ALA A 95 15.41 -7.51 7.77
N ALA A 96 14.98 -7.52 6.50
CA ALA A 96 14.93 -8.75 5.69
C ALA A 96 16.31 -9.18 5.14
N GLY A 97 17.31 -8.33 5.22
CA GLY A 97 18.64 -8.61 4.69
C GLY A 97 18.74 -8.51 3.17
N VAL A 98 17.89 -7.71 2.59
CA VAL A 98 17.84 -7.56 1.12
C VAL A 98 18.12 -6.14 0.66
#